data_d2a2dec4741d1902b78af76b14b9cb82
#
_entry.id   d2a2dec4741d1902b78af76b14b9cb82
#
_cell.length_a   1.000
_cell.length_b   1.000
_cell.length_c   1.000
_cell.angle_alpha   90.00
_cell.angle_beta   90.00
_cell.angle_gamma   90.00
#
_symmetry.space_group_name_H-M   'P 1'
#
loop_
_entity.id
_entity.type
_entity.pdbx_description
1 polymer ?
#
loop_
_entity_poly.entity_id
_entity_poly.type
_entity_poly.pdbx_seq_one_letter_code
_entity_poly.pdbx_strand_id
1 'polypeptide(L)'
;RELASSGMPFKKVVREVEQYICQMQTLFVLESLENLRKNGRLTKLQAVVTGALRIKLLMGATPQGEICKLGQALTMKQALGKLVDRMAADPDHQGRVAAVCHCNCLERAFALKEQIEAKCQFQQVLILEAGGITTVYANDGGVVVAY
;
A
#
# COMPACT_ATOMS: atom_id res chain seq x y z
N ARG A 1 -4.64 -0.70 -20.09
CA ARG A 1 -5.29 -1.53 -21.12
C ARG A 1 -6.57 -0.86 -21.63
N GLU A 2 -7.49 -0.43 -20.76
CA GLU A 2 -8.74 0.24 -21.12
C GLU A 2 -8.52 1.46 -22.02
N LEU A 3 -7.63 2.39 -21.63
CA LEU A 3 -7.28 3.56 -22.44
C LEU A 3 -6.77 3.18 -23.84
N ALA A 4 -5.94 2.14 -23.94
CA ALA A 4 -5.44 1.65 -25.21
C ALA A 4 -6.54 0.99 -26.05
N SER A 5 -7.47 0.27 -25.42
CA SER A 5 -8.60 -0.38 -26.08
C SER A 5 -9.70 0.60 -26.53
N SER A 6 -9.75 1.81 -25.94
CA SER A 6 -10.72 2.86 -26.33
C SER A 6 -10.40 3.59 -27.64
N GLY A 7 -9.31 3.20 -28.34
CA GLY A 7 -8.85 3.89 -29.56
C GLY A 7 -8.17 5.23 -29.31
N MET A 8 -7.82 5.52 -28.04
CA MET A 8 -7.14 6.77 -27.70
C MET A 8 -5.75 6.86 -28.35
N PRO A 9 -5.34 8.00 -28.91
CA PRO A 9 -4.00 8.18 -29.47
C PRO A 9 -2.90 7.90 -28.43
N PHE A 10 -1.81 7.25 -28.84
CA PHE A 10 -0.74 6.79 -27.95
C PHE A 10 -0.20 7.91 -27.01
N LYS A 11 0.07 9.09 -27.54
CA LYS A 11 0.56 10.24 -26.74
C LYS A 11 -0.42 10.64 -25.63
N LYS A 12 -1.73 10.52 -25.88
CA LYS A 12 -2.76 10.81 -24.87
C LYS A 12 -2.81 9.72 -23.83
N VAL A 13 -2.71 8.44 -24.23
CA VAL A 13 -2.61 7.30 -23.28
C VAL A 13 -1.42 7.48 -22.33
N VAL A 14 -0.24 7.82 -22.86
CA VAL A 14 0.97 8.08 -22.05
C VAL A 14 0.70 9.17 -21.01
N ARG A 15 0.15 10.31 -21.44
CA ARG A 15 -0.14 11.43 -20.54
C ARG A 15 -1.11 11.07 -19.42
N GLU A 16 -2.19 10.36 -19.74
CA GLU A 16 -3.19 9.91 -18.76
C GLU A 16 -2.55 8.94 -17.74
N VAL A 17 -1.69 8.03 -18.21
CA VAL A 17 -0.97 7.09 -17.33
C VAL A 17 0.02 7.83 -16.44
N GLU A 18 0.77 8.80 -16.95
CA GLU A 18 1.69 9.63 -16.16
C GLU A 18 0.94 10.41 -15.07
N GLN A 19 -0.21 10.98 -15.39
CA GLN A 19 -1.06 11.66 -14.41
C GLN A 19 -1.56 10.68 -13.33
N TYR A 20 -2.01 9.49 -13.73
CA TYR A 20 -2.44 8.45 -12.79
C TYR A 20 -1.31 8.04 -11.84
N ILE A 21 -0.09 7.82 -12.37
CA ILE A 21 1.08 7.46 -11.55
C ILE A 21 1.37 8.53 -10.47
N CYS A 22 1.28 9.82 -10.83
CA CYS A 22 1.50 10.92 -9.89
C CYS A 22 0.47 10.99 -8.76
N GLN A 23 -0.71 10.42 -8.98
CA GLN A 23 -1.80 10.43 -8.01
C GLN A 23 -1.87 9.15 -7.17
N MET A 24 -1.16 8.10 -7.58
CA MET A 24 -1.21 6.79 -6.92
C MET A 24 -0.59 6.87 -5.52
N GLN A 25 -1.33 6.37 -4.53
CA GLN A 25 -0.88 6.24 -3.16
C GLN A 25 -0.49 4.78 -2.87
N THR A 26 0.59 4.59 -2.10
CA THR A 26 1.00 3.26 -1.65
C THR A 26 1.16 3.29 -0.14
N LEU A 27 0.44 2.40 0.55
CA LEU A 27 0.47 2.22 1.99
C LEU A 27 0.81 0.76 2.30
N PHE A 28 1.55 0.50 3.37
CA PHE A 28 1.82 -0.87 3.76
C PHE A 28 2.05 -1.05 5.24
N VAL A 29 1.73 -2.25 5.72
CA VAL A 29 2.05 -2.74 7.06
C VAL A 29 2.65 -4.14 6.94
N LEU A 30 3.85 -4.30 7.47
CA LEU A 30 4.60 -5.55 7.40
C LEU A 30 4.78 -6.17 8.79
N GLU A 31 4.89 -7.49 8.85
CA GLU A 31 5.21 -8.18 10.08
C GLU A 31 6.62 -7.84 10.56
N SER A 32 7.56 -7.70 9.63
CA SER A 32 8.94 -7.31 9.87
C SER A 32 9.45 -6.37 8.78
N LEU A 33 10.25 -5.39 9.15
CA LEU A 33 10.93 -4.47 8.23
C LEU A 33 12.39 -4.89 7.96
N GLU A 34 12.79 -6.05 8.47
CA GLU A 34 14.19 -6.50 8.44
C GLU A 34 14.74 -6.64 7.02
N ASN A 35 13.93 -7.17 6.09
CA ASN A 35 14.33 -7.32 4.69
C ASN A 35 14.48 -5.98 3.98
N LEU A 36 13.60 -5.02 4.25
CA LEU A 36 13.75 -3.65 3.75
C LEU A 36 15.03 -2.99 4.30
N ARG A 37 15.33 -3.22 5.59
CA ARG A 37 16.55 -2.72 6.24
C ARG A 37 17.80 -3.33 5.61
N LYS A 38 17.88 -4.67 5.50
CA LYS A 38 19.02 -5.39 4.91
C LYS A 38 19.30 -4.98 3.47
N ASN A 39 18.27 -4.68 2.71
CA ASN A 39 18.35 -4.26 1.32
C ASN A 39 18.51 -2.72 1.15
N GLY A 40 18.81 -1.99 2.22
CA GLY A 40 19.09 -0.56 2.15
C GLY A 40 17.87 0.33 1.81
N ARG A 41 16.64 -0.20 1.88
CA ARG A 41 15.43 0.57 1.55
C ARG A 41 14.92 1.44 2.70
N LEU A 42 15.53 1.34 3.87
CA LEU A 42 15.20 2.11 5.08
C LEU A 42 16.37 2.94 5.61
N THR A 43 17.30 3.33 4.77
CA THR A 43 18.55 4.01 5.18
C THR A 43 18.27 5.28 6.01
N LYS A 44 17.26 6.06 5.59
CA LYS A 44 16.85 7.28 6.30
C LYS A 44 15.96 7.01 7.54
N LEU A 45 15.52 5.77 7.74
CA LEU A 45 14.59 5.38 8.80
C LEU A 45 15.19 4.38 9.81
N GLN A 46 16.50 4.17 9.78
CA GLN A 46 17.17 3.17 10.63
C GLN A 46 16.87 3.35 12.11
N ALA A 47 16.87 4.58 12.62
CA ALA A 47 16.54 4.86 14.02
C ALA A 47 15.09 4.52 14.40
N VAL A 48 14.17 4.62 13.44
CA VAL A 48 12.74 4.29 13.65
C VAL A 48 12.53 2.79 13.74
N VAL A 49 13.32 2.02 12.99
CA VAL A 49 13.17 0.56 12.88
C VAL A 49 13.84 -0.18 14.04
N THR A 50 14.95 0.33 14.57
CA THR A 50 15.69 -0.27 15.69
C THR A 50 14.90 -0.29 17.00
N GLY A 51 13.98 0.66 17.20
CA GLY A 51 13.07 0.69 18.36
C GLY A 51 11.76 -0.10 18.21
N ALA A 52 11.52 -0.70 17.05
CA ALA A 52 10.20 -1.20 16.65
C ALA A 52 9.96 -2.68 16.94
N LEU A 53 10.72 -3.34 17.83
CA LEU A 53 10.68 -4.80 18.04
C LEU A 53 9.30 -5.35 18.45
N ARG A 54 8.38 -4.49 18.92
CA ARG A 54 7.02 -4.90 19.37
C ARG A 54 5.92 -4.02 18.79
N ILE A 55 6.21 -3.17 17.82
CA ILE A 55 5.21 -2.29 17.19
C ILE A 55 5.09 -2.58 15.69
N LYS A 56 3.91 -2.38 15.15
CA LYS A 56 3.66 -2.41 13.72
C LYS A 56 3.68 -0.99 13.17
N LEU A 57 4.46 -0.78 12.11
CA LEU A 57 4.56 0.53 11.48
C LEU A 57 3.63 0.59 10.27
N LEU A 58 2.83 1.63 10.20
CA LEU A 58 2.16 2.05 8.97
C LEU A 58 3.14 2.89 8.18
N MET A 59 3.46 2.42 7.00
CA MET A 59 4.42 3.00 6.08
C MET A 59 3.72 3.46 4.80
N GLY A 60 4.32 4.40 4.12
CA GLY A 60 3.89 4.88 2.81
C GLY A 60 5.06 5.39 2.00
N ALA A 61 4.77 6.11 0.92
CA ALA A 61 5.76 6.75 0.07
C ALA A 61 5.62 8.27 0.11
N THR A 62 6.75 8.98 -0.01
CA THR A 62 6.78 10.41 -0.27
C THR A 62 6.52 10.67 -1.77
N PRO A 63 6.21 11.92 -2.19
CA PRO A 63 6.10 12.27 -3.61
C PRO A 63 7.38 11.96 -4.42
N GLN A 64 8.53 11.84 -3.76
CA GLN A 64 9.80 11.47 -4.38
C GLN A 64 10.01 9.94 -4.46
N GLY A 65 9.03 9.13 -4.02
CA GLY A 65 9.10 7.67 -4.02
C GLY A 65 9.93 7.07 -2.88
N GLU A 66 10.27 7.86 -1.85
CA GLU A 66 10.98 7.36 -0.67
C GLU A 66 10.02 6.78 0.36
N ILE A 67 10.38 5.66 0.99
CA ILE A 67 9.60 5.09 2.09
C ILE A 67 9.58 6.04 3.28
N CYS A 68 8.39 6.28 3.83
CA CYS A 68 8.22 7.11 5.03
C CYS A 68 7.31 6.41 6.06
N LYS A 69 7.49 6.76 7.34
CA LYS A 69 6.60 6.33 8.42
C LYS A 69 5.40 7.26 8.50
N LEU A 70 4.21 6.71 8.45
CA LEU A 70 2.95 7.44 8.57
C LEU A 70 2.27 7.22 9.93
N GLY A 71 2.57 6.12 10.61
CA GLY A 71 2.01 5.81 11.91
C GLY A 71 2.60 4.57 12.56
N GLN A 72 2.08 4.24 13.73
CA GLN A 72 2.45 3.03 14.46
C GLN A 72 1.30 2.50 15.30
N ALA A 73 1.33 1.21 15.59
CA ALA A 73 0.36 0.53 16.45
C ALA A 73 1.03 -0.65 17.18
N LEU A 74 0.38 -1.18 18.22
CA LEU A 74 0.88 -2.33 18.96
C LEU A 74 0.58 -3.66 18.24
N THR A 75 -0.50 -3.69 17.45
CA THR A 75 -0.94 -4.91 16.76
C THR A 75 -1.13 -4.65 15.26
N MET A 76 -1.08 -5.73 14.47
CA MET A 76 -1.36 -5.68 13.04
C MET A 76 -2.79 -5.16 12.78
N LYS A 77 -3.77 -5.63 13.54
CA LYS A 77 -5.17 -5.19 13.42
C LYS A 77 -5.31 -3.67 13.59
N GLN A 78 -4.67 -3.10 14.61
CA GLN A 78 -4.68 -1.65 14.85
C GLN A 78 -3.95 -0.88 13.73
N ALA A 79 -2.82 -1.42 13.24
CA ALA A 79 -2.07 -0.78 12.16
C ALA A 79 -2.87 -0.75 10.86
N LEU A 80 -3.55 -1.85 10.52
CA LEU A 80 -4.44 -1.92 9.36
C LEU A 80 -5.68 -1.02 9.51
N GLY A 81 -6.23 -0.90 10.71
CA GLY A 81 -7.30 0.08 10.98
C GLY A 81 -6.85 1.52 10.70
N LYS A 82 -5.65 1.90 11.16
CA LYS A 82 -5.05 3.21 10.84
C LYS A 82 -4.78 3.39 9.35
N LEU A 83 -4.43 2.33 8.63
CA LEU A 83 -4.28 2.36 7.18
C LEU A 83 -5.61 2.72 6.52
N VAL A 84 -6.70 2.07 6.91
CA VAL A 84 -8.04 2.36 6.39
C VAL A 84 -8.48 3.78 6.74
N ASP A 85 -8.24 4.24 7.97
CA ASP A 85 -8.54 5.61 8.40
C ASP A 85 -7.79 6.64 7.54
N ARG A 86 -6.53 6.33 7.17
CA ARG A 86 -5.74 7.17 6.28
C ARG A 86 -6.29 7.23 4.87
N MET A 87 -6.74 6.07 4.33
CA MET A 87 -7.39 6.01 3.02
C MET A 87 -8.69 6.82 3.01
N ALA A 88 -9.53 6.65 4.04
CA ALA A 88 -10.80 7.36 4.15
C ALA A 88 -10.63 8.89 4.31
N ALA A 89 -9.50 9.33 4.87
CA ALA A 89 -9.19 10.76 5.02
C ALA A 89 -8.63 11.40 3.73
N ASP A 90 -8.28 10.61 2.73
CA ASP A 90 -7.82 11.11 1.43
C ASP A 90 -9.05 11.50 0.57
N PRO A 91 -9.26 12.78 0.24
CA PRO A 91 -10.43 13.21 -0.52
C PRO A 91 -10.47 12.62 -1.94
N ASP A 92 -9.31 12.25 -2.47
CA ASP A 92 -9.16 11.79 -3.85
C ASP A 92 -9.37 10.29 -4.03
N HIS A 93 -9.73 9.54 -2.97
CA HIS A 93 -9.93 8.09 -3.07
C HIS A 93 -11.23 7.68 -3.78
N GLN A 94 -12.22 8.57 -3.84
CA GLN A 94 -13.56 8.26 -4.34
C GLN A 94 -13.53 7.88 -5.83
N GLY A 95 -14.25 6.81 -6.17
CA GLY A 95 -14.38 6.33 -7.55
C GLY A 95 -13.12 5.66 -8.13
N ARG A 96 -12.02 5.58 -7.37
CA ARG A 96 -10.80 4.87 -7.77
C ARG A 96 -10.90 3.37 -7.51
N VAL A 97 -9.96 2.63 -8.05
CA VAL A 97 -9.75 1.22 -7.75
C VAL A 97 -8.65 1.11 -6.70
N ALA A 98 -8.92 0.40 -5.61
CA ALA A 98 -7.90 0.02 -4.64
C ALA A 98 -7.44 -1.42 -4.86
N ALA A 99 -6.17 -1.70 -4.65
CA ALA A 99 -5.60 -3.04 -4.70
C ALA A 99 -4.96 -3.39 -3.35
N VAL A 100 -5.40 -4.47 -2.74
CA VAL A 100 -4.83 -5.07 -1.53
C VAL A 100 -3.95 -6.23 -1.95
N CYS A 101 -2.64 -6.04 -1.90
CA CYS A 101 -1.65 -7.09 -2.17
C CYS A 101 -1.22 -7.72 -0.84
N HIS A 102 -1.30 -9.04 -0.73
CA HIS A 102 -0.94 -9.77 0.47
C HIS A 102 0.17 -10.80 0.22
N CYS A 103 0.97 -11.06 1.24
CA CYS A 103 1.96 -12.11 1.24
C CYS A 103 1.51 -13.23 2.19
N ASN A 104 1.00 -14.31 1.61
CA ASN A 104 0.56 -15.53 2.33
C ASN A 104 -0.42 -15.24 3.50
N CYS A 105 -1.31 -14.27 3.37
CA CYS A 105 -2.26 -13.91 4.44
C CYS A 105 -3.63 -13.49 3.86
N LEU A 106 -4.23 -14.36 3.06
CA LEU A 106 -5.47 -14.11 2.32
C LEU A 106 -6.63 -13.69 3.25
N GLU A 107 -6.81 -14.35 4.40
CA GLU A 107 -7.86 -13.99 5.37
C GLU A 107 -7.72 -12.55 5.88
N ARG A 108 -6.45 -12.13 6.13
CA ARG A 108 -6.15 -10.74 6.51
C ARG A 108 -6.50 -9.76 5.39
N ALA A 109 -6.22 -10.12 4.14
CA ALA A 109 -6.54 -9.30 2.98
C ALA A 109 -8.06 -9.15 2.81
N PHE A 110 -8.83 -10.21 3.00
CA PHE A 110 -10.30 -10.13 2.98
C PHE A 110 -10.84 -9.24 4.10
N ALA A 111 -10.39 -9.46 5.34
CA ALA A 111 -10.82 -8.62 6.47
C ALA A 111 -10.44 -7.14 6.29
N LEU A 112 -9.32 -6.85 5.62
CA LEU A 112 -8.93 -5.48 5.28
C LEU A 112 -9.82 -4.91 4.17
N LYS A 113 -10.11 -5.69 3.13
CA LYS A 113 -11.03 -5.31 2.06
C LYS A 113 -12.39 -4.91 2.62
N GLU A 114 -13.00 -5.72 3.49
CA GLU A 114 -14.27 -5.40 4.15
C GLU A 114 -14.23 -4.07 4.91
N GLN A 115 -13.13 -3.80 5.63
CA GLN A 115 -12.96 -2.52 6.33
C GLN A 115 -12.82 -1.33 5.36
N ILE A 116 -12.12 -1.50 4.24
CA ILE A 116 -11.99 -0.48 3.20
C ILE A 116 -13.35 -0.20 2.57
N GLU A 117 -14.09 -1.23 2.17
CA GLU A 117 -15.42 -1.09 1.55
C GLU A 117 -16.45 -0.48 2.49
N ALA A 118 -16.31 -0.71 3.81
CA ALA A 118 -17.20 -0.11 4.81
C ALA A 118 -16.94 1.38 5.08
N LYS A 119 -15.71 1.87 4.86
CA LYS A 119 -15.30 3.24 5.20
C LYS A 119 -14.98 4.13 4.00
N CYS A 120 -14.64 3.54 2.86
CA CYS A 120 -14.17 4.27 1.69
C CYS A 120 -15.09 4.02 0.50
N GLN A 121 -15.16 5.00 -0.41
CA GLN A 121 -16.02 4.96 -1.59
C GLN A 121 -15.21 4.63 -2.85
N PHE A 122 -14.43 3.52 -2.80
CA PHE A 122 -13.75 3.00 -3.99
C PHE A 122 -14.76 2.37 -4.96
N GLN A 123 -14.49 2.49 -6.25
CA GLN A 123 -15.26 1.79 -7.28
C GLN A 123 -15.11 0.26 -7.15
N GLN A 124 -13.91 -0.19 -6.80
CA GLN A 124 -13.59 -1.61 -6.63
C GLN A 124 -12.40 -1.76 -5.68
N VAL A 125 -12.42 -2.84 -4.89
CA VAL A 125 -11.26 -3.27 -4.08
C VAL A 125 -10.83 -4.66 -4.54
N LEU A 126 -9.65 -4.73 -5.14
CA LEU A 126 -9.04 -5.97 -5.63
C LEU A 126 -8.20 -6.62 -4.54
N ILE A 127 -8.15 -7.95 -4.52
CA ILE A 127 -7.19 -8.72 -3.71
C ILE A 127 -6.20 -9.37 -4.68
N LEU A 128 -4.90 -9.22 -4.40
CA LEU A 128 -3.82 -9.74 -5.21
C LEU A 128 -2.83 -10.50 -4.32
N GLU A 129 -2.34 -11.62 -4.78
CA GLU A 129 -1.22 -12.31 -4.15
C GLU A 129 0.10 -11.65 -4.54
N ALA A 130 1.02 -11.51 -3.58
CA ALA A 130 2.32 -10.90 -3.81
C ALA A 130 3.20 -11.78 -4.69
N GLY A 131 3.75 -11.23 -5.75
CA GLY A 131 4.78 -11.88 -6.56
C GLY A 131 6.13 -11.93 -5.85
N GLY A 132 7.10 -12.67 -6.44
CA GLY A 132 8.38 -13.00 -5.82
C GLY A 132 9.14 -11.83 -5.21
N ILE A 133 9.32 -10.71 -5.93
CA ILE A 133 10.05 -9.54 -5.41
C ILE A 133 9.29 -8.89 -4.24
N THR A 134 7.98 -8.73 -4.35
CA THR A 134 7.15 -8.14 -3.29
C THR A 134 7.21 -9.02 -2.04
N THR A 135 7.16 -10.34 -2.19
CA THR A 135 7.26 -11.30 -1.08
C THR A 135 8.60 -11.18 -0.33
N VAL A 136 9.72 -10.99 -1.05
CA VAL A 136 11.03 -10.79 -0.42
C VAL A 136 11.03 -9.59 0.52
N TYR A 137 10.37 -8.49 0.16
CA TYR A 137 10.33 -7.27 0.97
C TYR A 137 9.22 -7.28 2.01
N ALA A 138 8.04 -7.79 1.65
CA ALA A 138 6.86 -7.77 2.52
C ALA A 138 6.90 -8.83 3.62
N ASN A 139 7.63 -9.91 3.43
CA ASN A 139 7.63 -11.10 4.27
C ASN A 139 6.24 -11.73 4.41
N ASP A 140 6.20 -12.89 5.04
CA ASP A 140 4.98 -13.58 5.41
C ASP A 140 4.07 -12.67 6.26
N GLY A 141 2.80 -12.61 5.93
CA GLY A 141 1.81 -11.79 6.62
C GLY A 141 1.84 -10.29 6.28
N GLY A 142 2.71 -9.85 5.38
CA GLY A 142 2.77 -8.46 4.94
C GLY A 142 1.60 -8.07 4.03
N VAL A 143 1.14 -6.81 4.15
CA VAL A 143 0.08 -6.24 3.32
C VAL A 143 0.53 -4.92 2.74
N VAL A 144 0.31 -4.76 1.44
CA VAL A 144 0.55 -3.53 0.67
C VAL A 144 -0.76 -3.12 0.00
N VAL A 145 -1.13 -1.87 0.12
CA VAL A 145 -2.33 -1.31 -0.53
C VAL A 145 -1.90 -0.19 -1.46
N ALA A 146 -2.43 -0.19 -2.69
CA ALA A 146 -2.27 0.90 -3.66
C ALA A 146 -3.63 1.36 -4.18
N TYR A 147 -3.81 2.68 -4.37
CA TYR A 147 -5.02 3.29 -4.91
C TYR A 147 -4.75 4.62 -5.61
#